data_0f122ea3568701f4d9a84743be5eb4a8
#
_entry.id   0f122ea3568701f4d9a84743be5eb4a8
#
_cell.length_a   1.000
_cell.length_b   1.000
_cell.length_c   1.000
_cell.angle_alpha   90.00
_cell.angle_beta   90.00
_cell.angle_gamma   90.00
#
_symmetry.space_group_name_H-M   'P 1'
#
loop_
_entity.id
_entity.type
_entity.pdbx_description
1 polymer ?
#
loop_
_entity_poly.entity_id
_entity_poly.type
_entity_poly.pdbx_seq_one_letter_code
_entity_poly.pdbx_strand_id
1 'polypeptide(L)'
;MYVLMFLSACVERFYPGGDDVYTGTLVINAQINNIPGMQTIQISRSDGLQYPEFIPESNCLVEVEDDEGNLISFSEESPGYYSGEISSPFMQYGKSYMLRVVTSAGKVYISDYSELHPPTGIDRVYHELKTYPTGDPDVNLQGIQFYIDFEIDQDSSEFMRWELVETYEFHNPDYEGYIYSYDRVLRPIPDSLTDLQCWITGNVNEIYTLDVANMGGSNYTYMPLHFVSNETQRLSHGYSLLVRQHALDGPAFRYWDELKKNSQTGGGFYDRLPSITPSNIRNEEDPGEGVLGFFTVCGTTERRYFVKDVEGLDKYDVLHCLPTPEPPRFRYLMYEDLPIYLSRADEPIVGPARFGETTHECLDCRIRKGSSGEPPAFWPIDE
;
A
#
# COMPACT_ATOMS: atom_id res chain seq x y z
N MET A 1 -53.64 21.96 -19.44
CA MET A 1 -53.19 21.74 -18.06
C MET A 1 -52.34 20.47 -18.06
N TYR A 2 -51.02 20.60 -18.24
CA TYR A 2 -50.10 19.44 -18.25
C TYR A 2 -49.64 19.15 -16.83
N VAL A 3 -49.93 17.96 -16.33
CA VAL A 3 -49.46 17.48 -15.04
C VAL A 3 -48.06 16.87 -15.27
N LEU A 4 -47.02 17.54 -14.79
CA LEU A 4 -45.68 16.97 -14.72
C LEU A 4 -45.61 16.00 -13.53
N MET A 5 -45.55 14.71 -13.84
CA MET A 5 -45.31 13.65 -12.85
C MET A 5 -43.81 13.57 -12.57
N PHE A 6 -43.36 14.05 -11.41
CA PHE A 6 -42.03 13.83 -10.91
C PHE A 6 -41.89 12.38 -10.43
N LEU A 7 -41.20 11.56 -11.19
CA LEU A 7 -40.72 10.26 -10.73
C LEU A 7 -39.45 10.46 -9.89
N SER A 8 -39.59 10.45 -8.58
CA SER A 8 -38.43 10.34 -7.67
C SER A 8 -37.94 8.88 -7.71
N ALA A 9 -36.85 8.60 -8.44
CA ALA A 9 -36.15 7.35 -8.35
C ALA A 9 -35.26 7.37 -7.08
N CYS A 10 -35.69 6.67 -6.03
CA CYS A 10 -34.83 6.31 -4.93
C CYS A 10 -33.84 5.26 -5.46
N VAL A 11 -32.55 5.60 -5.55
CA VAL A 11 -31.50 4.63 -5.74
C VAL A 11 -31.18 4.06 -4.36
N GLU A 12 -31.75 2.90 -4.04
CA GLU A 12 -31.29 2.12 -2.89
C GLU A 12 -29.95 1.47 -3.24
N ARG A 13 -28.97 1.60 -2.33
CA ARG A 13 -27.71 0.83 -2.45
C ARG A 13 -28.07 -0.65 -2.31
N PHE A 14 -27.86 -1.40 -3.37
CA PHE A 14 -27.95 -2.86 -3.33
C PHE A 14 -26.75 -3.38 -2.56
N TYR A 15 -26.99 -3.99 -1.41
CA TYR A 15 -26.02 -4.79 -0.69
C TYR A 15 -26.26 -6.25 -1.10
N PRO A 16 -25.33 -6.92 -1.79
CA PRO A 16 -25.47 -8.34 -2.05
C PRO A 16 -25.50 -9.07 -0.70
N GLY A 17 -26.63 -9.61 -0.34
CA GLY A 17 -26.78 -10.47 0.83
C GLY A 17 -26.02 -11.77 0.60
N GLY A 18 -24.92 -11.95 1.30
CA GLY A 18 -24.00 -13.08 1.21
C GLY A 18 -22.85 -12.94 2.19
N ASP A 19 -22.96 -12.01 3.13
CA ASP A 19 -21.87 -11.55 4.00
C ASP A 19 -21.36 -12.60 4.99
N ASP A 20 -22.12 -13.67 5.25
CA ASP A 20 -21.81 -14.58 6.36
C ASP A 20 -20.92 -15.78 5.99
N VAL A 21 -20.71 -16.06 4.71
CA VAL A 21 -20.08 -17.31 4.27
C VAL A 21 -18.59 -17.35 4.59
N TYR A 22 -17.93 -16.21 4.67
CA TYR A 22 -16.47 -16.11 4.92
C TYR A 22 -16.11 -15.33 6.17
N THR A 23 -17.07 -14.84 6.95
CA THR A 23 -16.81 -14.17 8.22
C THR A 23 -16.21 -15.18 9.22
N GLY A 24 -15.06 -14.80 9.81
CA GLY A 24 -14.34 -15.66 10.74
C GLY A 24 -13.48 -16.76 10.10
N THR A 25 -13.38 -16.83 8.76
CA THR A 25 -12.47 -17.75 8.07
C THR A 25 -11.01 -17.36 8.35
N LEU A 26 -10.15 -18.33 8.59
CA LEU A 26 -8.72 -18.10 8.80
C LEU A 26 -8.07 -17.56 7.52
N VAL A 27 -7.28 -16.50 7.67
CA VAL A 27 -6.51 -15.86 6.60
C VAL A 27 -5.03 -15.91 6.96
N ILE A 28 -4.22 -16.54 6.13
CA ILE A 28 -2.76 -16.64 6.33
C ILE A 28 -2.06 -16.04 5.12
N ASN A 29 -1.38 -14.92 5.31
CA ASN A 29 -0.54 -14.28 4.31
C ASN A 29 0.92 -14.50 4.69
N ALA A 30 1.59 -15.40 3.99
CA ALA A 30 2.94 -15.82 4.32
C ALA A 30 3.81 -15.83 3.05
N GLN A 31 4.69 -14.85 2.94
CA GLN A 31 5.70 -14.80 1.90
C GLN A 31 7.08 -14.74 2.55
N ILE A 32 7.93 -15.73 2.25
CA ILE A 32 9.29 -15.81 2.73
C ILE A 32 10.23 -15.67 1.53
N ASN A 33 11.31 -14.93 1.70
CA ASN A 33 12.28 -14.73 0.63
C ASN A 33 13.73 -15.02 1.08
N ASN A 34 14.64 -15.03 0.13
CA ASN A 34 16.07 -15.35 0.36
C ASN A 34 16.87 -14.21 1.01
N ILE A 35 16.28 -13.03 1.25
CA ILE A 35 17.00 -11.89 1.86
C ILE A 35 17.11 -12.17 3.36
N PRO A 36 18.35 -12.25 3.92
CA PRO A 36 18.52 -12.48 5.35
C PRO A 36 17.94 -11.36 6.20
N GLY A 37 17.36 -11.71 7.34
CA GLY A 37 16.81 -10.77 8.31
C GLY A 37 15.43 -11.19 8.82
N MET A 38 14.79 -10.27 9.53
CA MET A 38 13.44 -10.49 10.07
C MET A 38 12.41 -10.47 8.96
N GLN A 39 11.59 -11.53 8.89
CA GLN A 39 10.47 -11.62 7.96
C GLN A 39 9.19 -11.92 8.73
N THR A 40 8.06 -11.45 8.22
CA THR A 40 6.80 -11.45 8.97
C THR A 40 5.71 -12.21 8.21
N ILE A 41 5.00 -13.05 8.94
CA ILE A 41 3.80 -13.77 8.51
C ILE A 41 2.60 -13.13 9.21
N GLN A 42 1.54 -12.86 8.46
CA GLN A 42 0.31 -12.29 8.99
C GLN A 42 -0.79 -13.35 9.06
N ILE A 43 -1.40 -13.49 10.25
CA ILE A 43 -2.50 -14.43 10.49
C ILE A 43 -3.67 -13.69 11.11
N SER A 44 -4.82 -13.76 10.45
CA SER A 44 -6.04 -13.06 10.86
C SER A 44 -7.28 -13.88 10.54
N ARG A 45 -8.44 -13.33 10.88
CA ARG A 45 -9.73 -13.83 10.40
C ARG A 45 -10.39 -12.82 9.49
N SER A 46 -11.10 -13.35 8.50
CA SER A 46 -11.91 -12.51 7.62
C SER A 46 -13.07 -11.87 8.37
N ASP A 47 -13.41 -10.65 7.97
CA ASP A 47 -14.53 -9.88 8.50
C ASP A 47 -15.55 -9.56 7.39
N GLY A 48 -16.69 -9.01 7.77
CA GLY A 48 -17.75 -8.62 6.84
C GLY A 48 -17.31 -7.52 5.87
N LEU A 49 -17.88 -7.54 4.66
CA LEU A 49 -17.48 -6.62 3.57
C LEU A 49 -17.82 -5.15 3.83
N GLN A 50 -18.75 -4.87 4.73
CA GLN A 50 -19.31 -3.52 4.87
C GLN A 50 -18.36 -2.55 5.59
N TYR A 51 -17.68 -3.03 6.63
CA TYR A 51 -16.66 -2.29 7.40
C TYR A 51 -15.58 -3.28 7.86
N PRO A 52 -14.71 -3.75 6.95
CA PRO A 52 -13.76 -4.79 7.29
C PRO A 52 -12.74 -4.28 8.32
N GLU A 53 -12.62 -5.01 9.42
CA GLU A 53 -11.61 -4.78 10.44
C GLU A 53 -10.56 -5.89 10.39
N PHE A 54 -9.33 -5.57 10.80
CA PHE A 54 -8.29 -6.57 10.98
C PHE A 54 -8.54 -7.33 12.28
N ILE A 55 -8.98 -8.59 12.17
CA ILE A 55 -9.22 -9.47 13.33
C ILE A 55 -8.00 -10.39 13.46
N PRO A 56 -7.07 -10.12 14.39
CA PRO A 56 -5.85 -10.92 14.53
C PRO A 56 -6.15 -12.33 15.08
N GLU A 57 -5.48 -13.34 14.55
CA GLU A 57 -5.39 -14.65 15.17
C GLU A 57 -4.11 -14.74 15.98
N SER A 58 -4.22 -14.62 17.29
CA SER A 58 -3.09 -14.53 18.21
C SER A 58 -2.74 -15.85 18.86
N ASN A 59 -1.51 -15.93 19.43
CA ASN A 59 -0.98 -17.08 20.15
C ASN A 59 -0.91 -18.37 19.30
N CYS A 60 -0.59 -18.23 18.02
CA CYS A 60 -0.28 -19.36 17.17
C CYS A 60 1.18 -19.80 17.33
N LEU A 61 1.43 -21.11 17.20
CA LEU A 61 2.77 -21.61 16.90
C LEU A 61 2.92 -21.60 15.39
N VAL A 62 3.92 -20.85 14.89
CA VAL A 62 4.17 -20.66 13.46
C VAL A 62 5.57 -21.12 13.12
N GLU A 63 5.69 -22.04 12.18
CA GLU A 63 6.95 -22.67 11.80
C GLU A 63 7.03 -22.79 10.27
N VAL A 64 8.23 -22.59 9.73
CA VAL A 64 8.56 -22.90 8.33
C VAL A 64 9.59 -24.02 8.34
N GLU A 65 9.28 -25.09 7.65
CA GLU A 65 10.09 -26.32 7.55
C GLU A 65 10.61 -26.46 6.12
N ASP A 66 11.90 -26.84 5.99
CA ASP A 66 12.47 -27.22 4.70
C ASP A 66 12.24 -28.72 4.41
N ASP A 67 12.53 -29.18 3.20
CA ASP A 67 12.38 -30.57 2.77
C ASP A 67 13.37 -31.57 3.42
N GLU A 68 14.30 -31.10 4.25
CA GLU A 68 15.20 -31.90 5.08
C GLU A 68 14.75 -31.95 6.55
N GLY A 69 13.68 -31.23 6.93
CA GLY A 69 13.15 -31.20 8.29
C GLY A 69 13.81 -30.15 9.20
N ASN A 70 14.57 -29.20 8.65
CA ASN A 70 15.05 -28.05 9.42
C ASN A 70 13.92 -27.02 9.58
N LEU A 71 13.83 -26.41 10.77
CA LEU A 71 12.73 -25.54 11.16
C LEU A 71 13.22 -24.13 11.51
N ILE A 72 12.43 -23.14 11.11
CA ILE A 72 12.50 -21.78 11.67
C ILE A 72 11.15 -21.47 12.32
N SER A 73 11.18 -21.03 13.58
CA SER A 73 10.00 -20.60 14.32
C SER A 73 9.82 -19.10 14.23
N PHE A 74 8.57 -18.67 14.11
CA PHE A 74 8.14 -17.27 14.09
C PHE A 74 7.44 -16.94 15.39
N SER A 75 7.82 -15.84 16.04
CA SER A 75 7.23 -15.38 17.30
C SER A 75 6.28 -14.21 17.05
N GLU A 76 5.18 -14.17 17.79
CA GLU A 76 4.23 -13.06 17.71
C GLU A 76 4.85 -11.77 18.26
N GLU A 77 5.01 -10.74 17.44
CA GLU A 77 5.52 -9.42 17.83
C GLU A 77 4.37 -8.44 18.15
N SER A 78 3.29 -8.57 17.42
CA SER A 78 2.05 -7.85 17.66
C SER A 78 0.87 -8.73 17.26
N PRO A 79 -0.35 -8.48 17.75
CA PRO A 79 -1.49 -9.36 17.51
C PRO A 79 -1.66 -9.71 16.03
N GLY A 80 -1.52 -11.01 15.71
CA GLY A 80 -1.63 -11.56 14.36
C GLY A 80 -0.42 -11.38 13.45
N TYR A 81 0.68 -10.78 13.92
CA TYR A 81 1.93 -10.63 13.18
C TYR A 81 3.05 -11.44 13.83
N TYR A 82 3.57 -12.41 13.09
CA TYR A 82 4.58 -13.36 13.53
C TYR A 82 5.87 -13.13 12.78
N SER A 83 6.97 -12.83 13.49
CA SER A 83 8.27 -12.55 12.89
C SER A 83 9.30 -13.60 13.24
N GLY A 84 10.13 -13.96 12.26
CA GLY A 84 11.21 -14.92 12.38
C GLY A 84 12.47 -14.46 11.64
N GLU A 85 13.64 -14.77 12.19
CA GLU A 85 14.90 -14.43 11.56
C GLU A 85 15.28 -15.48 10.51
N ILE A 86 15.32 -15.06 9.26
CA ILE A 86 15.74 -15.89 8.13
C ILE A 86 17.24 -15.75 7.93
N SER A 87 17.95 -16.87 7.87
CA SER A 87 19.39 -16.93 7.63
C SER A 87 19.70 -17.52 6.25
N SER A 88 20.80 -17.06 5.64
CA SER A 88 21.25 -17.58 4.34
C SER A 88 21.47 -19.10 4.30
N PRO A 89 21.97 -19.77 5.37
CA PRO A 89 22.12 -21.22 5.35
C PRO A 89 20.80 -21.99 5.30
N PHE A 90 19.70 -21.40 5.78
CA PHE A 90 18.37 -22.02 5.72
C PHE A 90 17.77 -21.94 4.32
N MET A 91 17.79 -20.73 3.73
CA MET A 91 17.20 -20.49 2.41
C MET A 91 18.18 -20.89 1.29
N GLN A 92 17.92 -22.00 0.63
CA GLN A 92 18.74 -22.54 -0.46
C GLN A 92 17.90 -22.72 -1.72
N TYR A 93 18.43 -22.29 -2.86
CA TYR A 93 17.74 -22.45 -4.15
C TYR A 93 17.58 -23.93 -4.51
N GLY A 94 16.42 -24.27 -5.05
CA GLY A 94 16.01 -25.63 -5.37
C GLY A 94 15.47 -26.45 -4.21
N LYS A 95 15.52 -25.95 -2.96
CA LYS A 95 14.83 -26.55 -1.83
C LYS A 95 13.37 -26.10 -1.78
N SER A 96 12.55 -26.96 -1.19
CA SER A 96 11.14 -26.70 -0.96
C SER A 96 10.85 -26.47 0.52
N TYR A 97 9.90 -25.61 0.80
CA TYR A 97 9.53 -25.17 2.15
C TYR A 97 8.03 -25.28 2.35
N MET A 98 7.62 -25.57 3.57
CA MET A 98 6.23 -25.72 4.00
C MET A 98 5.98 -24.87 5.25
N LEU A 99 4.81 -24.22 5.30
CA LEU A 99 4.33 -23.52 6.48
C LEU A 99 3.51 -24.46 7.34
N ARG A 100 3.72 -24.42 8.66
CA ARG A 100 2.90 -25.06 9.66
C ARG A 100 2.43 -24.03 10.67
N VAL A 101 1.12 -23.96 10.90
CA VAL A 101 0.50 -23.08 11.89
C VAL A 101 -0.37 -23.91 12.83
N VAL A 102 -0.15 -23.76 14.14
CA VAL A 102 -1.04 -24.31 15.16
C VAL A 102 -1.70 -23.16 15.89
N THR A 103 -3.02 -23.04 15.78
CA THR A 103 -3.77 -21.98 16.45
C THR A 103 -3.89 -22.23 17.95
N SER A 104 -4.25 -21.20 18.71
CA SER A 104 -4.53 -21.31 20.15
C SER A 104 -5.62 -22.33 20.50
N ALA A 105 -6.53 -22.61 19.56
CA ALA A 105 -7.55 -23.66 19.67
C ALA A 105 -7.02 -25.08 19.41
N GLY A 106 -5.75 -25.24 19.06
CA GLY A 106 -5.11 -26.51 18.75
C GLY A 106 -5.33 -27.03 17.34
N LYS A 107 -5.99 -26.28 16.46
CA LYS A 107 -6.13 -26.64 15.04
C LYS A 107 -4.79 -26.48 14.31
N VAL A 108 -4.46 -27.47 13.47
CA VAL A 108 -3.22 -27.50 12.70
C VAL A 108 -3.52 -27.19 11.23
N TYR A 109 -2.80 -26.22 10.68
CA TYR A 109 -2.86 -25.83 9.28
C TYR A 109 -1.49 -26.00 8.65
N ILE A 110 -1.45 -26.62 7.47
CA ILE A 110 -0.23 -26.84 6.71
C ILE A 110 -0.40 -26.33 5.29
N SER A 111 0.67 -25.79 4.71
CA SER A 111 0.69 -25.45 3.29
C SER A 111 1.14 -26.64 2.43
N ASP A 112 0.96 -26.51 1.13
CA ASP A 112 1.76 -27.28 0.19
C ASP A 112 3.22 -26.78 0.23
N TYR A 113 4.15 -27.60 -0.28
CA TYR A 113 5.54 -27.19 -0.45
C TYR A 113 5.65 -26.15 -1.58
N SER A 114 6.45 -25.11 -1.33
CA SER A 114 6.81 -24.08 -2.31
C SER A 114 8.32 -24.11 -2.54
N GLU A 115 8.76 -24.19 -3.79
CA GLU A 115 10.17 -24.26 -4.17
C GLU A 115 10.79 -22.87 -4.26
N LEU A 116 11.99 -22.72 -3.67
CA LEU A 116 12.76 -21.48 -3.77
C LEU A 116 13.54 -21.44 -5.08
N HIS A 117 13.05 -20.67 -6.04
CA HIS A 117 13.75 -20.40 -7.27
C HIS A 117 14.80 -19.30 -7.15
N PRO A 118 15.91 -19.36 -7.92
CA PRO A 118 16.88 -18.26 -7.97
C PRO A 118 16.19 -16.96 -8.43
N PRO A 119 16.54 -15.81 -7.83
CA PRO A 119 16.01 -14.54 -8.27
C PRO A 119 16.63 -14.09 -9.58
N THR A 120 15.87 -13.39 -10.38
CA THR A 120 16.36 -12.70 -11.57
C THR A 120 16.88 -11.31 -11.21
N GLY A 121 17.98 -10.87 -11.83
CA GLY A 121 18.55 -9.55 -11.62
C GLY A 121 17.68 -8.43 -12.19
N ILE A 122 17.71 -7.27 -11.56
CA ILE A 122 17.12 -6.03 -12.11
C ILE A 122 18.25 -5.21 -12.74
N ASP A 123 18.26 -5.08 -14.08
CA ASP A 123 19.28 -4.32 -14.78
C ASP A 123 19.11 -2.82 -14.56
N ARG A 124 17.88 -2.34 -14.75
CA ARG A 124 17.60 -0.92 -14.64
C ARG A 124 16.15 -0.66 -14.24
N VAL A 125 15.95 0.35 -13.38
CA VAL A 125 14.66 1.01 -13.14
C VAL A 125 14.82 2.46 -13.58
N TYR A 126 13.85 2.99 -14.31
CA TYR A 126 13.86 4.36 -14.81
C TYR A 126 12.45 4.87 -15.03
N HIS A 127 12.30 6.14 -15.36
CA HIS A 127 11.00 6.74 -15.62
C HIS A 127 11.00 7.59 -16.88
N GLU A 128 9.80 7.85 -17.38
CA GLU A 128 9.53 8.83 -18.44
C GLU A 128 8.31 9.68 -18.06
N LEU A 129 8.37 10.96 -18.39
CA LEU A 129 7.20 11.83 -18.33
C LEU A 129 6.18 11.37 -19.36
N LYS A 130 4.94 11.15 -18.92
CA LYS A 130 3.81 10.80 -19.77
C LYS A 130 2.68 11.79 -19.59
N THR A 131 1.97 12.03 -20.68
CA THR A 131 0.76 12.84 -20.71
C THR A 131 -0.34 12.03 -21.37
N TYR A 132 -1.43 11.83 -20.67
CA TYR A 132 -2.59 11.10 -21.15
C TYR A 132 -3.77 12.06 -21.34
N PRO A 133 -4.48 12.00 -22.47
CA PRO A 133 -5.72 12.76 -22.63
C PRO A 133 -6.76 12.20 -21.66
N THR A 134 -7.52 13.10 -21.04
CA THR A 134 -8.66 12.74 -20.19
C THR A 134 -9.98 12.81 -20.97
N GLY A 135 -11.09 12.51 -20.32
CA GLY A 135 -12.43 12.73 -20.91
C GLY A 135 -12.79 14.20 -21.11
N ASP A 136 -12.04 15.12 -20.50
CA ASP A 136 -12.13 16.57 -20.70
C ASP A 136 -11.04 17.00 -21.68
N PRO A 137 -11.39 17.61 -22.85
CA PRO A 137 -10.41 18.04 -23.84
C PRO A 137 -9.42 19.09 -23.35
N ASP A 138 -9.76 19.82 -22.30
CA ASP A 138 -8.95 20.92 -21.74
C ASP A 138 -8.06 20.42 -20.58
N VAL A 139 -8.17 19.14 -20.16
CA VAL A 139 -7.44 18.56 -19.05
C VAL A 139 -6.65 17.35 -19.51
N ASN A 140 -5.33 17.40 -19.32
CA ASN A 140 -4.44 16.27 -19.52
C ASN A 140 -3.94 15.74 -18.18
N LEU A 141 -3.91 14.43 -18.04
CA LEU A 141 -3.29 13.76 -16.90
C LEU A 141 -1.78 13.62 -17.18
N GLN A 142 -0.97 14.33 -16.43
CA GLN A 142 0.48 14.18 -16.46
C GLN A 142 0.97 13.28 -15.33
N GLY A 143 2.14 12.71 -15.51
CA GLY A 143 2.80 11.92 -14.47
C GLY A 143 4.04 11.23 -14.99
N ILE A 144 4.67 10.45 -14.13
CA ILE A 144 5.82 9.62 -14.51
C ILE A 144 5.41 8.16 -14.58
N GLN A 145 5.76 7.53 -15.69
CA GLN A 145 5.65 6.08 -15.88
C GLN A 145 6.99 5.45 -15.56
N PHE A 146 7.02 4.57 -14.59
CA PHE A 146 8.20 3.77 -14.27
C PHE A 146 8.29 2.55 -15.19
N TYR A 147 9.52 2.20 -15.55
CA TYR A 147 9.86 1.04 -16.36
C TYR A 147 10.96 0.24 -15.68
N ILE A 148 11.02 -1.03 -15.99
CA ILE A 148 12.06 -1.96 -15.54
C ILE A 148 12.65 -2.71 -16.74
N ASP A 149 13.98 -2.89 -16.73
CA ASP A 149 14.70 -3.77 -17.62
C ASP A 149 15.32 -4.90 -16.79
N PHE A 150 15.24 -6.13 -17.27
CA PHE A 150 15.79 -7.31 -16.62
C PHE A 150 16.11 -8.41 -17.63
N GLU A 151 17.02 -9.30 -17.26
CA GLU A 151 17.38 -10.47 -18.05
C GLU A 151 17.07 -11.74 -17.25
N ILE A 152 16.54 -12.76 -17.94
CA ILE A 152 16.20 -14.05 -17.34
C ILE A 152 17.28 -15.06 -17.69
N ASP A 153 17.90 -15.62 -16.66
CA ASP A 153 18.83 -16.73 -16.79
C ASP A 153 18.08 -18.06 -16.98
N GLN A 154 18.76 -19.05 -17.54
CA GLN A 154 18.17 -20.36 -17.84
C GLN A 154 17.67 -21.11 -16.59
N ASP A 155 18.25 -20.83 -15.43
CA ASP A 155 17.91 -21.46 -14.17
C ASP A 155 16.91 -20.66 -13.33
N SER A 156 16.52 -19.44 -13.80
CA SER A 156 15.57 -18.58 -13.13
C SER A 156 14.11 -18.99 -13.39
N SER A 157 13.21 -18.60 -12.51
CA SER A 157 11.78 -18.82 -12.73
C SER A 157 11.27 -18.02 -13.93
N GLU A 158 10.31 -18.62 -14.67
CA GLU A 158 9.56 -17.97 -15.72
C GLU A 158 8.41 -17.08 -15.19
N PHE A 159 8.17 -17.11 -13.88
CA PHE A 159 7.07 -16.40 -13.24
C PHE A 159 7.59 -15.31 -12.31
N MET A 160 7.17 -14.09 -12.57
CA MET A 160 7.60 -12.93 -11.80
C MET A 160 6.45 -12.15 -11.19
N ARG A 161 6.72 -11.58 -10.03
CA ARG A 161 5.88 -10.59 -9.39
C ARG A 161 6.75 -9.42 -8.92
N TRP A 162 6.24 -8.20 -9.08
CA TRP A 162 6.86 -7.02 -8.49
C TRP A 162 6.02 -6.49 -7.35
N GLU A 163 6.69 -6.25 -6.23
CA GLU A 163 6.19 -5.49 -5.10
C GLU A 163 6.88 -4.14 -5.08
N LEU A 164 6.10 -3.08 -4.95
CA LEU A 164 6.59 -1.72 -5.03
C LEU A 164 6.34 -1.01 -3.72
N VAL A 165 7.38 -0.36 -3.20
CA VAL A 165 7.28 0.51 -2.03
C VAL A 165 7.68 1.92 -2.43
N GLU A 166 6.74 2.84 -2.35
CA GLU A 166 6.99 4.25 -2.61
C GLU A 166 7.33 5.00 -1.34
N THR A 167 8.24 5.95 -1.46
CA THR A 167 8.50 6.96 -0.44
C THR A 167 8.56 8.31 -1.12
N TYR A 168 7.82 9.28 -0.61
CA TYR A 168 7.85 10.63 -1.15
C TYR A 168 7.98 11.66 -0.05
N GLU A 169 8.68 12.72 -0.42
CA GLU A 169 8.84 13.92 0.38
C GLU A 169 7.72 14.91 0.02
N PHE A 170 7.13 15.51 1.03
CA PHE A 170 6.15 16.56 0.84
C PHE A 170 6.34 17.68 1.84
N HIS A 171 5.97 18.89 1.41
CA HIS A 171 6.06 20.08 2.22
C HIS A 171 4.68 20.68 2.43
N ASN A 172 4.42 21.08 3.65
CA ASN A 172 3.29 21.95 3.95
C ASN A 172 3.69 23.40 3.68
N PRO A 173 2.72 24.28 3.36
CA PRO A 173 2.98 25.71 3.24
C PRO A 173 3.48 26.29 4.57
N ASP A 174 4.45 27.21 4.48
CA ASP A 174 4.99 27.94 5.63
C ASP A 174 4.03 29.06 6.07
N TYR A 175 3.04 28.66 6.88
CA TYR A 175 2.07 29.59 7.46
C TYR A 175 2.29 29.74 8.96
N GLU A 176 2.20 30.99 9.43
CA GLU A 176 2.17 31.26 10.86
C GLU A 176 0.91 30.63 11.49
N GLY A 177 1.11 29.56 12.26
CA GLY A 177 0.04 28.74 12.82
C GLY A 177 -0.47 29.23 14.17
N TYR A 178 -1.77 29.11 14.40
CA TYR A 178 -2.43 29.44 15.66
C TYR A 178 -3.40 28.35 16.06
N ILE A 179 -3.57 28.19 17.38
CA ILE A 179 -4.56 27.30 17.98
C ILE A 179 -5.53 28.10 18.84
N TYR A 180 -6.84 27.90 18.64
CA TYR A 180 -7.88 28.37 19.55
C TYR A 180 -8.41 27.18 20.32
N SER A 181 -8.06 27.10 21.60
CA SER A 181 -8.26 25.93 22.44
C SER A 181 -9.48 26.03 23.35
N TYR A 182 -9.69 25.03 24.19
CA TYR A 182 -10.82 24.88 25.13
C TYR A 182 -10.97 26.00 26.15
N ASP A 183 -9.89 26.70 26.46
CA ASP A 183 -9.90 27.90 27.32
C ASP A 183 -10.30 29.18 26.57
N ARG A 184 -10.66 29.04 25.29
CA ARG A 184 -11.10 30.13 24.40
C ARG A 184 -10.07 31.27 24.22
N VAL A 185 -8.79 30.89 24.22
CA VAL A 185 -7.67 31.80 23.97
C VAL A 185 -6.95 31.39 22.68
N LEU A 186 -6.76 32.38 21.81
CA LEU A 186 -5.96 32.22 20.60
C LEU A 186 -4.48 32.35 20.97
N ARG A 187 -3.68 31.35 20.59
CA ARG A 187 -2.23 31.30 20.82
C ARG A 187 -1.49 30.93 19.54
N PRO A 188 -0.30 31.50 19.31
CA PRO A 188 0.57 31.00 18.26
C PRO A 188 1.03 29.59 18.62
N ILE A 189 1.17 28.74 17.61
CA ILE A 189 1.80 27.43 17.75
C ILE A 189 3.31 27.65 17.65
N PRO A 190 4.10 27.24 18.66
CA PRO A 190 5.56 27.37 18.60
C PRO A 190 6.15 26.56 17.42
N ASP A 191 7.16 27.08 16.74
CA ASP A 191 7.86 26.41 15.63
C ASP A 191 8.40 25.02 16.03
N SER A 192 8.75 24.82 17.30
CA SER A 192 9.17 23.52 17.82
C SER A 192 8.07 22.44 17.82
N LEU A 193 6.81 22.83 17.70
CA LEU A 193 5.65 21.95 17.62
C LEU A 193 5.09 21.83 16.19
N THR A 194 5.76 22.43 15.22
CA THR A 194 5.40 22.36 13.80
C THR A 194 6.53 21.72 13.02
N ASP A 195 6.17 20.95 12.01
CA ASP A 195 7.10 20.43 11.03
C ASP A 195 6.44 20.53 9.65
N LEU A 196 7.15 21.14 8.72
CA LEU A 196 6.60 21.43 7.39
C LEU A 196 7.13 20.49 6.32
N GLN A 197 8.22 19.78 6.59
CA GLN A 197 8.84 18.82 5.68
C GLN A 197 8.73 17.42 6.24
N CYS A 198 8.06 16.55 5.54
CA CYS A 198 7.82 15.17 5.98
C CYS A 198 7.96 14.18 4.83
N TRP A 199 8.07 12.92 5.22
CA TRP A 199 8.14 11.77 4.32
C TRP A 199 7.02 10.79 4.63
N ILE A 200 6.44 10.19 3.58
CA ILE A 200 5.51 9.07 3.69
C ILE A 200 6.09 7.90 2.93
N THR A 201 6.10 6.73 3.60
CA THR A 201 6.44 5.44 2.97
C THR A 201 5.22 4.54 2.99
N GLY A 202 4.90 3.94 1.87
CA GLY A 202 3.77 3.02 1.73
C GLY A 202 3.93 2.04 0.59
N ASN A 203 3.18 0.94 0.66
CA ASN A 203 3.13 -0.04 -0.42
C ASN A 203 2.24 0.49 -1.55
N VAL A 204 2.65 0.22 -2.78
CA VAL A 204 1.79 0.38 -3.96
C VAL A 204 0.87 -0.83 -4.02
N ASN A 205 -0.45 -0.59 -3.94
CA ASN A 205 -1.44 -1.67 -3.82
C ASN A 205 -1.73 -2.42 -5.13
N GLU A 206 -1.16 -1.97 -6.25
CA GLU A 206 -1.31 -2.63 -7.54
C GLU A 206 -0.50 -3.93 -7.60
N ILE A 207 -1.06 -4.96 -8.22
CA ILE A 207 -0.42 -6.26 -8.36
C ILE A 207 0.21 -6.35 -9.76
N TYR A 208 1.52 -6.50 -9.81
CA TYR A 208 2.29 -6.65 -11.04
C TYR A 208 2.80 -8.08 -11.14
N THR A 209 2.32 -8.81 -12.15
CA THR A 209 2.71 -10.20 -12.46
C THR A 209 3.06 -10.33 -13.93
N LEU A 210 4.01 -11.20 -14.25
CA LEU A 210 4.43 -11.52 -15.61
C LEU A 210 4.77 -13.00 -15.73
N ASP A 211 4.19 -13.64 -16.74
CA ASP A 211 4.56 -14.97 -17.21
C ASP A 211 5.39 -14.81 -18.50
N VAL A 212 6.65 -15.17 -18.44
CA VAL A 212 7.57 -15.07 -19.58
C VAL A 212 7.76 -16.39 -20.32
N ALA A 213 7.20 -17.48 -19.84
CA ALA A 213 7.31 -18.81 -20.46
C ALA A 213 6.93 -18.80 -21.95
N ASN A 214 6.00 -17.95 -22.32
CA ASN A 214 5.49 -17.81 -23.68
C ASN A 214 6.00 -16.55 -24.42
N MET A 215 6.88 -15.78 -23.79
CA MET A 215 7.44 -14.54 -24.33
C MET A 215 8.85 -14.82 -24.85
N GLY A 216 9.09 -15.11 -26.08
CA GLY A 216 10.43 -15.46 -26.58
C GLY A 216 11.53 -14.46 -26.17
N GLY A 217 12.74 -14.99 -25.90
CA GLY A 217 13.92 -14.21 -25.52
C GLY A 217 14.21 -14.25 -24.00
N SER A 218 15.40 -13.75 -23.63
CA SER A 218 15.85 -13.67 -22.22
C SER A 218 15.93 -12.23 -21.71
N ASN A 219 16.00 -11.24 -22.61
CA ASN A 219 16.18 -9.83 -22.26
C ASN A 219 14.88 -9.05 -22.46
N TYR A 220 14.38 -8.47 -21.38
CA TYR A 220 13.13 -7.71 -21.32
C TYR A 220 13.43 -6.26 -20.99
N THR A 221 13.11 -5.38 -21.93
CA THR A 221 13.35 -3.94 -21.79
C THR A 221 12.05 -3.16 -21.94
N TYR A 222 11.99 -1.99 -21.30
CA TYR A 222 10.85 -1.09 -21.38
C TYR A 222 9.54 -1.71 -20.85
N MET A 223 9.67 -2.58 -19.83
CA MET A 223 8.51 -3.20 -19.20
C MET A 223 7.84 -2.17 -18.26
N PRO A 224 6.57 -1.82 -18.51
CA PRO A 224 5.90 -0.82 -17.69
C PRO A 224 5.57 -1.39 -16.30
N LEU A 225 5.90 -0.59 -15.26
CA LEU A 225 5.53 -0.88 -13.87
C LEU A 225 4.42 0.06 -13.42
N HIS A 226 4.77 1.11 -12.72
CA HIS A 226 3.87 2.00 -11.97
C HIS A 226 3.78 3.37 -12.63
N PHE A 227 2.57 3.92 -12.66
CA PHE A 227 2.33 5.29 -13.07
C PHE A 227 1.97 6.15 -11.87
N VAL A 228 2.71 7.23 -11.66
CA VAL A 228 2.43 8.21 -10.61
C VAL A 228 1.95 9.49 -11.26
N SER A 229 0.68 9.86 -11.02
CA SER A 229 0.13 11.10 -11.56
C SER A 229 0.58 12.32 -10.77
N ASN A 230 0.56 13.47 -11.45
CA ASN A 230 0.81 14.78 -10.83
C ASN A 230 -0.41 15.34 -10.08
N GLU A 231 -1.53 14.63 -10.02
CA GLU A 231 -2.74 15.06 -9.30
C GLU A 231 -2.58 14.98 -7.76
N THR A 232 -1.45 14.45 -7.31
CA THR A 232 -1.12 14.36 -5.89
C THR A 232 0.25 14.98 -5.62
N GLN A 233 0.52 15.33 -4.38
CA GLN A 233 1.81 15.92 -3.98
C GLN A 233 3.00 14.94 -4.03
N ARG A 234 2.80 13.67 -4.44
CA ARG A 234 3.86 12.65 -4.48
C ARG A 234 5.07 13.02 -5.32
N LEU A 235 4.87 13.81 -6.38
CA LEU A 235 5.93 14.26 -7.30
C LEU A 235 6.34 15.72 -7.09
N SER A 236 5.84 16.38 -6.04
CA SER A 236 6.13 17.80 -5.81
C SER A 236 7.57 18.07 -5.38
N HIS A 237 8.16 17.11 -4.66
CA HIS A 237 9.54 17.15 -4.16
C HIS A 237 10.26 15.86 -4.56
N GLY A 238 10.99 15.24 -3.63
CA GLY A 238 11.65 13.98 -3.89
C GLY A 238 10.70 12.78 -3.88
N TYR A 239 10.97 11.80 -4.73
CA TYR A 239 10.25 10.52 -4.78
C TYR A 239 11.23 9.36 -4.91
N SER A 240 10.96 8.26 -4.23
CA SER A 240 11.73 7.03 -4.29
C SER A 240 10.82 5.83 -4.51
N LEU A 241 11.16 4.98 -5.47
CA LEU A 241 10.51 3.71 -5.70
C LEU A 241 11.49 2.57 -5.39
N LEU A 242 11.17 1.74 -4.39
CA LEU A 242 11.82 0.47 -4.17
C LEU A 242 11.05 -0.59 -4.96
N VAL A 243 11.73 -1.24 -5.88
CA VAL A 243 11.21 -2.37 -6.65
C VAL A 243 11.77 -3.65 -6.06
N ARG A 244 10.91 -4.54 -5.60
CA ARG A 244 11.23 -5.91 -5.21
C ARG A 244 10.74 -6.84 -6.31
N GLN A 245 11.64 -7.56 -6.93
CA GLN A 245 11.33 -8.54 -7.96
C GLN A 245 11.42 -9.94 -7.36
N HIS A 246 10.30 -10.65 -7.41
CA HIS A 246 10.14 -11.99 -6.86
C HIS A 246 10.06 -13.03 -7.97
N ALA A 247 10.91 -14.05 -7.92
CA ALA A 247 10.83 -15.25 -8.71
C ALA A 247 9.87 -16.22 -8.01
N LEU A 248 8.76 -16.55 -8.63
CA LEU A 248 7.70 -17.37 -8.06
C LEU A 248 7.70 -18.79 -8.65
N ASP A 249 7.14 -19.74 -7.92
CA ASP A 249 6.70 -20.99 -8.51
C ASP A 249 5.35 -20.83 -9.26
N GLY A 250 4.97 -21.83 -10.04
CA GLY A 250 3.73 -21.77 -10.83
C GLY A 250 2.45 -21.64 -9.99
N PRO A 251 2.29 -22.32 -8.85
CA PRO A 251 1.16 -22.15 -7.94
C PRO A 251 1.05 -20.73 -7.38
N ALA A 252 2.15 -20.14 -6.90
CA ALA A 252 2.18 -18.76 -6.37
C ALA A 252 1.85 -17.74 -7.46
N PHE A 253 2.40 -17.92 -8.67
CA PHE A 253 2.06 -17.06 -9.80
C PHE A 253 0.55 -17.07 -10.10
N ARG A 254 -0.06 -18.26 -10.18
CA ARG A 254 -1.51 -18.37 -10.42
C ARG A 254 -2.34 -17.67 -9.34
N TYR A 255 -1.93 -17.80 -8.08
CA TYR A 255 -2.59 -17.11 -6.96
C TYR A 255 -2.56 -15.59 -7.15
N TRP A 256 -1.40 -15.00 -7.39
CA TRP A 256 -1.25 -13.56 -7.55
C TRP A 256 -1.90 -13.03 -8.84
N ASP A 257 -1.87 -13.79 -9.92
CA ASP A 257 -2.49 -13.40 -11.19
C ASP A 257 -4.03 -13.42 -11.10
N GLU A 258 -4.62 -14.37 -10.35
CA GLU A 258 -6.05 -14.35 -10.05
C GLU A 258 -6.44 -13.17 -9.13
N LEU A 259 -5.64 -12.86 -8.11
CA LEU A 259 -5.87 -11.66 -7.29
C LEU A 259 -5.80 -10.38 -8.12
N LYS A 260 -4.83 -10.28 -9.04
CA LYS A 260 -4.72 -9.16 -9.99
C LYS A 260 -5.99 -9.03 -10.84
N LYS A 261 -6.45 -10.12 -11.43
CA LYS A 261 -7.69 -10.13 -12.22
C LYS A 261 -8.90 -9.71 -11.40
N ASN A 262 -9.03 -10.20 -10.17
CA ASN A 262 -10.11 -9.84 -9.26
C ASN A 262 -10.07 -8.35 -8.87
N SER A 263 -8.87 -7.77 -8.66
CA SER A 263 -8.71 -6.36 -8.31
C SER A 263 -9.01 -5.40 -9.46
N GLN A 264 -8.82 -5.84 -10.71
CA GLN A 264 -9.07 -5.05 -11.91
C GLN A 264 -10.52 -5.11 -12.38
N THR A 265 -11.35 -5.96 -11.76
CA THR A 265 -12.77 -6.10 -12.11
C THR A 265 -13.55 -4.90 -11.56
N GLY A 266 -13.80 -3.91 -12.40
CA GLY A 266 -14.29 -2.58 -12.00
C GLY A 266 -15.82 -2.45 -11.88
N GLY A 267 -16.60 -3.55 -11.82
CA GLY A 267 -18.05 -3.50 -11.67
C GLY A 267 -18.82 -3.17 -12.96
N GLY A 268 -18.23 -3.38 -14.13
CA GLY A 268 -18.91 -3.26 -15.42
C GLY A 268 -19.94 -4.38 -15.64
N PHE A 269 -20.95 -4.12 -16.46
CA PHE A 269 -22.09 -5.03 -16.72
C PHE A 269 -21.65 -6.39 -17.32
N TYR A 270 -20.41 -6.49 -17.83
CA TYR A 270 -19.80 -7.68 -18.46
C TYR A 270 -18.59 -8.21 -17.69
N ASP A 271 -18.32 -7.65 -16.50
CA ASP A 271 -17.18 -8.11 -15.70
C ASP A 271 -17.43 -9.50 -15.13
N ARG A 272 -16.38 -10.28 -15.01
CA ARG A 272 -16.45 -11.58 -14.35
C ARG A 272 -16.81 -11.36 -12.87
N LEU A 273 -17.65 -12.23 -12.33
CA LEU A 273 -17.85 -12.25 -10.89
C LEU A 273 -16.50 -12.57 -10.22
N PRO A 274 -16.11 -11.83 -9.17
CA PRO A 274 -14.90 -12.15 -8.41
C PRO A 274 -14.95 -13.61 -7.98
N SER A 275 -13.90 -14.36 -8.27
CA SER A 275 -13.76 -15.74 -7.85
C SER A 275 -12.88 -15.82 -6.61
N ILE A 276 -13.16 -16.81 -5.75
CA ILE A 276 -12.30 -17.10 -4.61
C ILE A 276 -11.00 -17.67 -5.17
N THR A 277 -9.88 -17.00 -4.82
CA THR A 277 -8.56 -17.50 -5.18
C THR A 277 -8.21 -18.66 -4.26
N PRO A 278 -7.96 -19.87 -4.79
CA PRO A 278 -7.66 -21.04 -3.98
C PRO A 278 -6.40 -20.83 -3.14
N SER A 279 -6.48 -21.17 -1.86
CA SER A 279 -5.35 -21.23 -0.95
C SER A 279 -4.56 -22.52 -1.18
N ASN A 280 -3.24 -22.50 -0.91
CA ASN A 280 -2.44 -23.73 -0.79
C ASN A 280 -2.28 -24.18 0.67
N ILE A 281 -3.08 -23.62 1.57
CA ILE A 281 -3.07 -23.93 3.00
C ILE A 281 -4.36 -24.67 3.34
N ARG A 282 -4.27 -25.73 4.14
CA ARG A 282 -5.41 -26.56 4.56
C ARG A 282 -5.33 -26.93 6.02
N ASN A 283 -6.48 -27.14 6.65
CA ASN A 283 -6.55 -27.77 7.95
C ASN A 283 -6.19 -29.26 7.81
N GLU A 284 -5.28 -29.76 8.66
CA GLU A 284 -4.80 -31.14 8.60
C GLU A 284 -5.88 -32.16 9.02
N GLU A 285 -6.73 -31.79 9.97
CA GLU A 285 -7.81 -32.66 10.49
C GLU A 285 -9.11 -32.53 9.68
N ASP A 286 -9.38 -31.33 9.12
CA ASP A 286 -10.57 -31.07 8.30
C ASP A 286 -10.18 -30.35 6.99
N PRO A 287 -9.76 -31.10 5.96
CA PRO A 287 -9.39 -30.50 4.66
C PRO A 287 -10.54 -29.77 3.95
N GLY A 288 -11.78 -29.91 4.41
CA GLY A 288 -12.95 -29.19 3.90
C GLY A 288 -13.12 -27.80 4.53
N GLU A 289 -12.42 -27.49 5.62
CA GLU A 289 -12.42 -26.16 6.23
C GLU A 289 -11.74 -25.15 5.29
N GLY A 290 -12.46 -24.11 4.91
CA GLY A 290 -11.93 -23.05 4.05
C GLY A 290 -10.83 -22.26 4.75
N VAL A 291 -9.73 -22.02 4.06
CA VAL A 291 -8.64 -21.14 4.48
C VAL A 291 -8.39 -20.14 3.36
N LEU A 292 -8.19 -18.87 3.70
CA LEU A 292 -7.85 -17.81 2.77
C LEU A 292 -6.35 -17.45 2.89
N GLY A 293 -5.83 -16.80 1.85
CA GLY A 293 -4.43 -16.43 1.79
C GLY A 293 -3.56 -17.51 1.15
N PHE A 294 -2.24 -17.34 1.22
CA PHE A 294 -1.30 -18.20 0.50
C PHE A 294 0.07 -18.18 1.19
N PHE A 295 0.75 -19.33 1.14
CA PHE A 295 2.16 -19.45 1.51
C PHE A 295 3.03 -19.56 0.26
N THR A 296 4.10 -18.78 0.18
CA THR A 296 5.10 -18.90 -0.89
C THR A 296 6.49 -18.57 -0.38
N VAL A 297 7.49 -19.25 -0.95
CA VAL A 297 8.89 -18.82 -0.89
C VAL A 297 9.33 -18.33 -2.25
N CYS A 298 10.13 -17.27 -2.26
CA CYS A 298 10.55 -16.66 -3.51
C CYS A 298 11.99 -16.13 -3.44
N GLY A 299 12.73 -16.29 -4.53
CA GLY A 299 13.97 -15.57 -4.75
C GLY A 299 13.66 -14.10 -5.03
N THR A 300 14.30 -13.19 -4.30
CA THR A 300 14.01 -11.76 -4.38
C THR A 300 15.28 -10.97 -4.67
N THR A 301 15.17 -10.03 -5.61
CA THR A 301 16.13 -8.94 -5.80
C THR A 301 15.45 -7.61 -5.57
N GLU A 302 16.21 -6.63 -5.10
CA GLU A 302 15.71 -5.29 -4.81
C GLU A 302 16.51 -4.24 -5.56
N ARG A 303 15.80 -3.22 -6.04
CA ARG A 303 16.43 -2.02 -6.59
C ARG A 303 15.62 -0.79 -6.23
N ARG A 304 16.31 0.21 -5.66
CA ARG A 304 15.71 1.52 -5.35
C ARG A 304 16.11 2.53 -6.41
N TYR A 305 15.13 3.29 -6.84
CA TYR A 305 15.29 4.38 -7.80
C TYR A 305 14.75 5.68 -7.22
N PHE A 306 15.52 6.78 -7.40
CA PHE A 306 15.15 8.10 -6.91
C PHE A 306 14.81 9.04 -8.06
N VAL A 307 13.77 9.85 -7.84
CA VAL A 307 13.34 10.93 -8.73
C VAL A 307 13.36 12.21 -7.90
N LYS A 308 14.15 13.19 -8.32
CA LYS A 308 14.23 14.50 -7.64
C LYS A 308 13.42 15.54 -8.39
N ASP A 309 13.74 15.76 -9.64
CA ASP A 309 13.06 16.71 -10.51
C ASP A 309 12.72 16.07 -11.85
N VAL A 310 11.53 16.37 -12.35
CA VAL A 310 11.06 15.89 -13.65
C VAL A 310 10.82 17.11 -14.53
N GLU A 311 11.67 17.26 -15.55
CA GLU A 311 11.56 18.38 -16.49
C GLU A 311 10.22 18.30 -17.25
N GLY A 312 9.47 19.41 -17.25
CA GLY A 312 8.20 19.54 -17.95
C GLY A 312 6.99 18.96 -17.20
N LEU A 313 7.17 18.47 -15.97
CA LEU A 313 6.05 18.07 -15.12
C LEU A 313 5.44 19.28 -14.42
N ASP A 314 4.14 19.47 -14.59
CA ASP A 314 3.39 20.46 -13.81
C ASP A 314 3.24 19.93 -12.38
N LYS A 315 3.90 20.62 -11.42
CA LYS A 315 3.87 20.18 -10.02
C LYS A 315 2.51 20.50 -9.39
N TYR A 316 2.04 19.57 -8.56
CA TYR A 316 0.79 19.74 -7.81
C TYR A 316 0.94 20.81 -6.73
N ASP A 317 0.01 21.75 -6.73
CA ASP A 317 -0.10 22.76 -5.66
C ASP A 317 -0.96 22.24 -4.51
N VAL A 318 -0.49 22.44 -3.27
CA VAL A 318 -1.17 21.92 -2.07
C VAL A 318 -2.38 22.78 -1.70
N LEU A 319 -3.39 22.80 -2.57
CA LEU A 319 -4.60 23.64 -2.40
C LEU A 319 -5.39 23.31 -1.12
N HIS A 320 -5.31 22.08 -0.62
CA HIS A 320 -6.05 21.68 0.57
C HIS A 320 -5.52 22.30 1.88
N CYS A 321 -4.32 22.86 1.87
CA CYS A 321 -3.74 23.58 3.01
C CYS A 321 -3.94 25.09 2.95
N LEU A 322 -4.65 25.61 1.94
CA LEU A 322 -5.01 27.02 1.93
C LEU A 322 -5.99 27.32 3.08
N PRO A 323 -5.72 28.37 3.87
CA PRO A 323 -6.66 28.79 4.91
C PRO A 323 -7.99 29.22 4.29
N THR A 324 -9.08 28.94 5.00
CA THR A 324 -10.39 29.42 4.55
C THR A 324 -10.39 30.94 4.40
N PRO A 325 -11.03 31.52 3.38
CA PRO A 325 -11.04 32.95 3.17
C PRO A 325 -11.84 33.73 4.24
N GLU A 326 -12.74 33.05 4.95
CA GLU A 326 -13.56 33.64 6.02
C GLU A 326 -12.97 33.36 7.39
N PRO A 327 -12.80 34.39 8.25
CA PRO A 327 -12.34 34.15 9.63
C PRO A 327 -13.42 33.40 10.42
N PRO A 328 -12.99 32.52 11.36
CA PRO A 328 -13.92 31.77 12.19
C PRO A 328 -14.75 32.72 13.07
N ARG A 329 -16.00 32.35 13.27
CA ARG A 329 -16.91 33.09 14.14
C ARG A 329 -16.76 32.58 15.59
N PHE A 330 -15.67 32.90 16.28
CA PHE A 330 -15.31 32.44 17.61
C PHE A 330 -16.47 32.48 18.64
N ARG A 331 -17.41 33.44 18.49
CA ARG A 331 -18.55 33.60 19.40
C ARG A 331 -19.53 32.42 19.32
N TYR A 332 -19.60 31.73 18.20
CA TYR A 332 -20.57 30.67 17.94
C TYR A 332 -20.00 29.28 18.05
N LEU A 333 -18.67 29.14 18.30
CA LEU A 333 -18.03 27.85 18.46
C LEU A 333 -18.51 27.19 19.75
N MET A 334 -18.96 25.95 19.63
CA MET A 334 -19.29 25.09 20.77
C MET A 334 -18.03 24.46 21.34
N TYR A 335 -18.13 23.81 22.49
CA TYR A 335 -16.99 23.12 23.11
C TYR A 335 -16.51 21.94 22.27
N GLU A 336 -17.43 21.27 21.60
CA GLU A 336 -17.18 20.13 20.70
C GLU A 336 -16.45 20.51 19.40
N ASP A 337 -16.54 21.79 18.98
CA ASP A 337 -15.83 22.29 17.81
C ASP A 337 -14.33 22.54 18.09
N LEU A 338 -13.89 22.48 19.34
CA LEU A 338 -12.54 22.83 19.75
C LEU A 338 -11.65 21.58 19.87
N PRO A 339 -10.32 21.71 19.66
CA PRO A 339 -9.62 22.93 19.25
C PRO A 339 -9.77 23.18 17.75
N ILE A 340 -9.75 24.46 17.32
CA ILE A 340 -9.60 24.82 15.92
C ILE A 340 -8.19 25.34 15.63
N TYR A 341 -7.72 25.08 14.43
CA TYR A 341 -6.42 25.51 13.94
C TYR A 341 -6.59 26.59 12.90
N LEU A 342 -5.75 27.58 12.95
CA LEU A 342 -5.82 28.76 12.13
C LEU A 342 -4.45 29.05 11.55
N SER A 343 -4.42 29.64 10.37
CA SER A 343 -3.22 30.23 9.81
C SER A 343 -3.48 31.65 9.36
N ARG A 344 -2.40 32.43 9.28
CA ARG A 344 -2.47 33.78 8.76
C ARG A 344 -2.51 33.73 7.24
N ALA A 345 -3.51 34.35 6.62
CA ALA A 345 -3.57 34.48 5.17
C ALA A 345 -2.71 35.67 4.72
N ASP A 346 -1.84 35.45 3.74
CA ASP A 346 -0.91 36.48 3.26
C ASP A 346 -1.58 37.58 2.44
N GLU A 347 -2.78 37.36 1.91
CA GLU A 347 -3.51 38.38 1.14
C GLU A 347 -4.61 39.05 1.95
N PRO A 348 -4.81 40.38 1.78
CA PRO A 348 -5.83 41.11 2.48
C PRO A 348 -7.22 40.80 1.89
N ILE A 349 -7.89 39.81 2.39
CA ILE A 349 -9.33 39.76 2.30
C ILE A 349 -9.87 40.88 3.18
N VAL A 350 -10.75 41.70 2.66
CA VAL A 350 -11.27 42.93 3.23
C VAL A 350 -11.59 42.80 4.74
N GLY A 351 -10.73 43.37 5.62
CA GLY A 351 -10.96 43.45 7.07
C GLY A 351 -9.69 43.28 7.93
N PRO A 352 -9.75 43.66 9.25
CA PRO A 352 -8.55 43.73 10.10
C PRO A 352 -8.10 42.39 10.72
N ALA A 353 -8.80 41.31 10.57
CA ALA A 353 -8.42 40.03 11.13
C ALA A 353 -8.32 38.98 10.02
N ARG A 354 -7.19 38.34 9.92
CA ARG A 354 -6.72 37.63 8.74
C ARG A 354 -6.27 36.23 9.09
N PHE A 355 -7.08 35.56 9.90
CA PHE A 355 -6.91 34.16 10.23
C PHE A 355 -7.97 33.36 9.46
N GLY A 356 -7.54 32.42 8.64
CA GLY A 356 -8.42 31.42 8.06
C GLY A 356 -8.33 30.12 8.84
N GLU A 357 -9.39 29.36 8.84
CA GLU A 357 -9.35 27.99 9.40
C GLU A 357 -8.49 27.11 8.50
N THR A 358 -7.65 26.27 9.12
CA THR A 358 -6.83 25.24 8.51
C THR A 358 -6.90 23.96 9.35
N THR A 359 -6.23 22.93 8.93
CA THR A 359 -6.15 21.69 9.70
C THR A 359 -4.83 21.62 10.46
N HIS A 360 -4.80 20.82 11.53
CA HIS A 360 -3.55 20.58 12.24
C HIS A 360 -2.49 19.95 11.35
N GLU A 361 -2.90 19.05 10.44
CA GLU A 361 -2.02 18.39 9.47
C GLU A 361 -1.33 19.38 8.51
N CYS A 362 -1.93 20.54 8.27
CA CYS A 362 -1.33 21.59 7.44
C CYS A 362 -0.31 22.45 8.18
N LEU A 363 -0.33 22.44 9.49
CA LEU A 363 0.62 23.15 10.34
C LEU A 363 1.75 22.24 10.86
N ASP A 364 1.45 20.95 10.98
CA ASP A 364 2.42 19.92 11.37
C ASP A 364 2.19 18.67 10.51
N CYS A 365 3.06 18.46 9.54
CA CYS A 365 2.95 17.33 8.61
C CYS A 365 3.10 15.96 9.28
N ARG A 366 3.68 15.87 10.49
CA ARG A 366 3.83 14.63 11.26
C ARG A 366 2.50 14.05 11.74
N ILE A 367 1.46 14.87 11.82
CA ILE A 367 0.11 14.45 12.23
C ILE A 367 -0.56 13.59 11.16
N ARG A 368 -0.16 13.74 9.88
CA ARG A 368 -0.69 12.93 8.80
C ARG A 368 -0.33 11.46 9.00
N LYS A 369 -1.32 10.58 8.85
CA LYS A 369 -1.13 9.14 9.05
C LYS A 369 0.01 8.59 8.17
N GLY A 370 0.98 7.95 8.82
CA GLY A 370 2.13 7.32 8.16
C GLY A 370 3.26 8.26 7.79
N SER A 371 3.19 9.56 8.16
CA SER A 371 4.27 10.51 7.91
C SER A 371 5.32 10.49 9.03
N SER A 372 6.54 10.89 8.66
CA SER A 372 7.68 11.11 9.54
C SER A 372 8.28 12.48 9.26
N GLY A 373 8.64 13.24 10.29
CA GLY A 373 9.43 14.46 10.19
C GLY A 373 10.93 14.21 9.96
N GLU A 374 11.37 12.94 10.02
CA GLU A 374 12.76 12.56 9.75
C GLU A 374 12.85 11.80 8.43
N PRO A 375 13.84 12.11 7.56
CA PRO A 375 14.06 11.37 6.33
C PRO A 375 14.42 9.91 6.65
N PRO A 376 13.91 8.94 5.86
CA PRO A 376 14.34 7.55 5.99
C PRO A 376 15.86 7.42 5.78
N ALA A 377 16.50 6.44 6.43
CA ALA A 377 17.95 6.24 6.39
C ALA A 377 18.54 6.07 4.97
N PHE A 378 17.72 5.64 4.01
CA PHE A 378 18.11 5.48 2.62
C PHE A 378 17.88 6.77 1.78
N TRP A 379 17.25 7.80 2.35
CA TRP A 379 16.96 9.05 1.63
C TRP A 379 18.27 9.81 1.37
N PRO A 380 18.52 10.26 0.13
CA PRO A 380 19.73 11.04 -0.12
C PRO A 380 19.60 12.39 0.63
N ILE A 381 20.54 12.61 1.54
CA ILE A 381 20.69 13.93 2.18
C ILE A 381 21.39 14.80 1.16
N ASP A 382 20.78 15.93 0.79
CA ASP A 382 21.45 16.91 -0.05
C ASP A 382 22.66 17.47 0.73
N GLU A 383 23.90 17.22 0.25
CA GLU A 383 25.11 17.89 0.71
C GLU A 383 25.24 19.27 0.07
#